data_ae966569255e0cb4521445d1e0d0fd49
#
_entry.id   ae966569255e0cb4521445d1e0d0fd49
#
_cell.length_a   1.000
_cell.length_b   1.000
_cell.length_c   1.000
_cell.angle_alpha   90.00
_cell.angle_beta   90.00
_cell.angle_gamma   90.00
#
_symmetry.space_group_name_H-M   'P 1'
#
loop_
_entity.id
_entity.type
_entity.pdbx_description
1 polymer ?
#
loop_
_entity_poly.entity_id
_entity_poly.type
_entity_poly.pdbx_seq_one_letter_code
_entity_poly.pdbx_strand_id
1 'polypeptide(L)'
;MSGDNLAPLFSVIVPTFDRQDHISRCLESIVDQASTDTQVLVVDNASTDQTVEIARCFNKVLDIEVLVNERNRERSYSRNRGAMQARGQFLVFLDSDDELTPGALDRAKRFAAENPDCQFFFQLMRIVNESRVTVYEPIIRSRHEIRRTLAEGNPLSCSGVYIKRSLFLRHKFDEHPALIGSEDWHCWLRVAAEHEPSLCPGAGALIFDHGSRTMASYPWQQAERRFAHLTADLMASPSTRDYLTPY
;
A
#
# COMPACT_ATOMS: atom_id res chain seq x y z
N MET A 1 15.91 -33.37 -2.00
CA MET A 1 16.70 -32.14 -1.77
C MET A 1 15.74 -31.11 -1.24
N SER A 2 15.80 -30.85 0.07
CA SER A 2 15.00 -29.83 0.72
C SER A 2 15.54 -28.47 0.24
N GLY A 3 14.84 -27.85 -0.73
CA GLY A 3 15.10 -26.48 -1.04
C GLY A 3 14.87 -25.65 0.23
N ASP A 4 15.90 -24.97 0.70
CA ASP A 4 15.78 -23.97 1.74
C ASP A 4 14.65 -23.02 1.32
N ASN A 5 13.54 -23.07 2.03
CA ASN A 5 12.37 -22.23 1.79
C ASN A 5 12.72 -20.85 2.37
N LEU A 6 13.61 -20.13 1.69
CA LEU A 6 13.97 -18.75 2.06
C LEU A 6 12.68 -17.94 2.05
N ALA A 7 12.49 -17.19 3.13
CA ALA A 7 11.34 -16.29 3.22
C ALA A 7 11.31 -15.36 1.99
N PRO A 8 10.15 -15.11 1.38
CA PRO A 8 10.06 -14.25 0.22
C PRO A 8 10.56 -12.83 0.56
N LEU A 9 11.12 -12.13 -0.43
CA LEU A 9 11.55 -10.75 -0.23
C LEU A 9 10.32 -9.84 -0.03
N PHE A 10 9.27 -10.06 -0.83
CA PHE A 10 8.05 -9.27 -0.77
C PHE A 10 6.83 -10.12 -0.39
N SER A 11 5.93 -9.52 0.40
CA SER A 11 4.53 -9.94 0.47
C SER A 11 3.66 -8.80 -0.06
N VAL A 12 3.01 -9.04 -1.20
CA VAL A 12 2.04 -8.11 -1.79
C VAL A 12 0.68 -8.41 -1.18
N ILE A 13 0.10 -7.41 -0.50
CA ILE A 13 -1.19 -7.50 0.19
C ILE A 13 -2.22 -6.74 -0.63
N VAL A 14 -3.24 -7.43 -1.10
CA VAL A 14 -4.32 -6.90 -1.93
C VAL A 14 -5.63 -6.93 -1.16
N PRO A 15 -6.04 -5.82 -0.50
CA PRO A 15 -7.37 -5.73 0.09
C PRO A 15 -8.40 -5.63 -1.02
N THR A 16 -9.50 -6.38 -0.93
CA THR A 16 -10.55 -6.36 -1.96
C THR A 16 -11.94 -6.44 -1.35
N PHE A 17 -12.93 -5.82 -2.03
CA PHE A 17 -14.34 -5.90 -1.71
C PHE A 17 -15.16 -5.58 -2.95
N ASP A 18 -15.92 -6.55 -3.47
CA ASP A 18 -16.74 -6.46 -4.68
C ASP A 18 -15.96 -5.83 -5.87
N ARG A 19 -14.93 -6.55 -6.35
CA ARG A 19 -13.98 -6.10 -7.38
C ARG A 19 -13.80 -7.11 -8.51
N GLN A 20 -14.83 -7.91 -8.83
CA GLN A 20 -14.77 -8.90 -9.90
C GLN A 20 -14.28 -8.33 -11.25
N ASP A 21 -14.59 -7.06 -11.55
CA ASP A 21 -14.21 -6.42 -12.82
C ASP A 21 -12.77 -5.86 -12.83
N HIS A 22 -12.10 -5.82 -11.67
CA HIS A 22 -10.79 -5.19 -11.53
C HIS A 22 -9.70 -6.14 -11.05
N ILE A 23 -10.04 -7.11 -10.20
CA ILE A 23 -9.07 -7.96 -9.49
C ILE A 23 -8.16 -8.75 -10.44
N SER A 24 -8.66 -9.19 -11.61
CA SER A 24 -7.83 -9.89 -12.60
C SER A 24 -6.67 -9.03 -13.05
N ARG A 25 -6.94 -7.79 -13.45
CA ARG A 25 -5.94 -6.83 -13.93
C ARG A 25 -4.89 -6.52 -12.87
N CYS A 26 -5.31 -6.34 -11.62
CA CYS A 26 -4.43 -6.16 -10.49
C CYS A 26 -3.48 -7.35 -10.34
N LEU A 27 -3.98 -8.59 -10.31
CA LEU A 27 -3.18 -9.79 -10.12
C LEU A 27 -2.30 -10.10 -11.33
N GLU A 28 -2.76 -9.86 -12.56
CA GLU A 28 -1.96 -9.95 -13.79
C GLU A 28 -0.73 -9.05 -13.72
N SER A 29 -0.87 -7.82 -13.19
CA SER A 29 0.26 -6.91 -13.02
C SER A 29 1.32 -7.44 -12.05
N ILE A 30 0.95 -8.32 -11.11
CA ILE A 30 1.89 -9.01 -10.22
C ILE A 30 2.54 -10.20 -10.96
N VAL A 31 1.78 -10.97 -11.75
CA VAL A 31 2.32 -12.05 -12.59
C VAL A 31 3.40 -11.51 -13.52
N ASP A 32 3.17 -10.36 -14.13
CA ASP A 32 4.08 -9.71 -15.08
C ASP A 32 5.41 -9.23 -14.44
N GLN A 33 5.50 -9.20 -13.09
CA GLN A 33 6.77 -8.91 -12.42
C GLN A 33 7.78 -10.06 -12.50
N ALA A 34 7.35 -11.27 -12.92
CA ALA A 34 8.19 -12.47 -13.07
C ALA A 34 9.04 -12.83 -11.83
N SER A 35 8.64 -12.36 -10.65
CA SER A 35 9.40 -12.54 -9.40
C SER A 35 8.95 -13.79 -8.65
N THR A 36 9.85 -14.76 -8.50
CA THR A 36 9.62 -15.97 -7.68
C THR A 36 9.75 -15.73 -6.19
N ASP A 37 10.25 -14.55 -5.79
CA ASP A 37 10.50 -14.17 -4.40
C ASP A 37 9.34 -13.38 -3.80
N THR A 38 8.12 -13.58 -4.31
CA THR A 38 6.94 -12.78 -3.93
C THR A 38 5.79 -13.68 -3.48
N GLN A 39 5.32 -13.45 -2.26
CA GLN A 39 4.05 -13.96 -1.76
C GLN A 39 2.94 -12.96 -2.09
N VAL A 40 1.76 -13.44 -2.46
CA VAL A 40 0.56 -12.62 -2.66
C VAL A 40 -0.50 -13.00 -1.65
N LEU A 41 -1.05 -12.02 -0.96
CA LEU A 41 -2.13 -12.18 0.02
C LEU A 41 -3.33 -11.34 -0.42
N VAL A 42 -4.31 -11.96 -1.03
CA VAL A 42 -5.60 -11.31 -1.30
C VAL A 42 -6.45 -11.41 -0.03
N VAL A 43 -6.83 -10.26 0.52
CA VAL A 43 -7.67 -10.21 1.72
C VAL A 43 -9.04 -9.67 1.34
N ASP A 44 -9.95 -10.60 1.12
CA ASP A 44 -11.32 -10.32 0.75
C ASP A 44 -12.15 -9.86 1.94
N ASN A 45 -12.81 -8.74 1.79
CA ASN A 45 -13.55 -8.08 2.86
C ASN A 45 -15.05 -8.45 2.86
N ALA A 46 -15.36 -9.73 2.65
CA ALA A 46 -16.70 -10.31 2.53
C ALA A 46 -17.41 -9.89 1.24
N SER A 47 -16.74 -10.06 0.09
CA SER A 47 -17.35 -9.85 -1.24
C SER A 47 -18.55 -10.77 -1.47
N THR A 48 -19.51 -10.26 -2.23
CA THR A 48 -20.73 -10.99 -2.61
C THR A 48 -20.77 -11.35 -4.09
N ASP A 49 -19.79 -10.88 -4.85
CA ASP A 49 -19.61 -11.13 -6.29
C ASP A 49 -18.54 -12.25 -6.54
N GLN A 50 -18.03 -12.36 -7.75
CA GLN A 50 -17.06 -13.40 -8.14
C GLN A 50 -15.60 -13.06 -7.78
N THR A 51 -15.34 -12.03 -7.00
CA THR A 51 -13.98 -11.56 -6.65
C THR A 51 -13.10 -12.68 -6.10
N VAL A 52 -13.62 -13.47 -5.15
CA VAL A 52 -12.87 -14.55 -4.48
C VAL A 52 -12.54 -15.69 -5.44
N GLU A 53 -13.50 -16.10 -6.26
CA GLU A 53 -13.33 -17.16 -7.26
C GLU A 53 -12.27 -16.78 -8.28
N ILE A 54 -12.33 -15.54 -8.79
CA ILE A 54 -11.35 -15.00 -9.74
C ILE A 54 -9.95 -14.99 -9.10
N ALA A 55 -9.81 -14.47 -7.89
CA ALA A 55 -8.52 -14.41 -7.21
C ALA A 55 -7.90 -15.81 -7.03
N ARG A 56 -8.70 -16.83 -6.68
CA ARG A 56 -8.25 -18.20 -6.51
C ARG A 56 -7.73 -18.83 -7.81
N CYS A 57 -8.18 -18.40 -8.97
CA CYS A 57 -7.69 -18.92 -10.25
C CYS A 57 -6.20 -18.65 -10.48
N PHE A 58 -5.63 -17.65 -9.81
CA PHE A 58 -4.20 -17.29 -9.93
C PHE A 58 -3.25 -18.21 -9.15
N ASN A 59 -3.74 -19.18 -8.37
CA ASN A 59 -2.93 -20.13 -7.60
C ASN A 59 -1.99 -21.00 -8.45
N LYS A 60 -2.21 -21.07 -9.75
CA LYS A 60 -1.37 -21.81 -10.70
C LYS A 60 -0.12 -21.05 -11.13
N VAL A 61 -0.11 -19.73 -10.96
CA VAL A 61 0.92 -18.83 -11.50
C VAL A 61 1.54 -17.91 -10.42
N LEU A 62 0.91 -17.79 -9.25
CA LEU A 62 1.39 -17.01 -8.12
C LEU A 62 1.44 -17.85 -6.83
N ASP A 63 2.38 -17.57 -5.94
CA ASP A 63 2.31 -17.99 -4.53
C ASP A 63 1.26 -17.14 -3.83
N ILE A 64 -0.02 -17.45 -4.04
CA ILE A 64 -1.17 -16.66 -3.61
C ILE A 64 -1.99 -17.38 -2.54
N GLU A 65 -2.38 -16.64 -1.52
CA GLU A 65 -3.35 -17.06 -0.51
C GLU A 65 -4.52 -16.07 -0.48
N VAL A 66 -5.75 -16.58 -0.44
CA VAL A 66 -6.97 -15.77 -0.38
C VAL A 66 -7.60 -15.92 1.01
N LEU A 67 -7.56 -14.85 1.77
CA LEU A 67 -8.12 -14.74 3.12
C LEU A 67 -9.48 -14.03 3.05
N VAL A 68 -10.55 -14.70 3.45
CA VAL A 68 -11.91 -14.11 3.45
C VAL A 68 -12.25 -13.64 4.86
N ASN A 69 -12.70 -12.39 5.01
CA ASN A 69 -13.24 -11.84 6.24
C ASN A 69 -14.70 -12.30 6.43
N GLU A 70 -15.11 -12.49 7.66
CA GLU A 70 -16.50 -12.88 7.98
C GLU A 70 -17.53 -11.79 7.64
N ARG A 71 -17.09 -10.54 7.63
CA ARG A 71 -17.89 -9.35 7.31
C ARG A 71 -17.00 -8.20 6.82
N ASN A 72 -17.56 -7.22 6.16
CA ASN A 72 -16.84 -6.01 5.78
C ASN A 72 -16.39 -5.23 7.03
N ARG A 73 -15.08 -5.01 7.15
CA ARG A 73 -14.40 -4.31 8.26
C ARG A 73 -13.45 -3.21 7.77
N GLU A 74 -13.71 -2.68 6.60
CA GLU A 74 -12.87 -1.70 5.93
C GLU A 74 -11.46 -2.20 5.53
N ARG A 75 -10.80 -1.41 4.70
CA ARG A 75 -9.51 -1.77 4.09
C ARG A 75 -8.36 -1.83 5.10
N SER A 76 -8.37 -0.97 6.12
CA SER A 76 -7.34 -0.97 7.19
C SER A 76 -7.25 -2.32 7.87
N TYR A 77 -8.38 -2.90 8.26
CA TYR A 77 -8.45 -4.23 8.85
C TYR A 77 -7.91 -5.30 7.90
N SER A 78 -8.33 -5.27 6.63
CA SER A 78 -7.88 -6.25 5.64
C SER A 78 -6.37 -6.16 5.40
N ARG A 79 -5.81 -4.96 5.27
CA ARG A 79 -4.37 -4.76 5.13
C ARG A 79 -3.59 -5.23 6.36
N ASN A 80 -4.08 -4.91 7.58
CA ASN A 80 -3.47 -5.36 8.83
C ASN A 80 -3.50 -6.90 8.95
N ARG A 81 -4.63 -7.53 8.59
CA ARG A 81 -4.77 -8.98 8.58
C ARG A 81 -3.79 -9.64 7.62
N GLY A 82 -3.66 -9.12 6.41
CA GLY A 82 -2.67 -9.59 5.43
C GLY A 82 -1.24 -9.44 5.95
N ALA A 83 -0.91 -8.30 6.56
CA ALA A 83 0.43 -8.05 7.12
C ALA A 83 0.79 -9.03 8.26
N MET A 84 -0.17 -9.47 9.04
CA MET A 84 0.05 -10.48 10.09
C MET A 84 0.36 -11.86 9.50
N GLN A 85 -0.24 -12.23 8.37
CA GLN A 85 -0.02 -13.52 7.67
C GLN A 85 1.16 -13.49 6.71
N ALA A 86 1.68 -12.30 6.40
CA ALA A 86 2.78 -12.13 5.48
C ALA A 86 4.07 -12.80 5.99
N ARG A 87 4.83 -13.41 5.06
CA ARG A 87 6.13 -14.04 5.31
C ARG A 87 7.29 -13.22 4.75
N GLY A 88 6.99 -12.28 3.87
CA GLY A 88 7.98 -11.44 3.20
C GLY A 88 8.73 -10.51 4.14
N GLN A 89 9.97 -10.22 3.78
CA GLN A 89 10.79 -9.26 4.51
C GLN A 89 10.18 -7.85 4.43
N PHE A 90 9.70 -7.48 3.24
CA PHE A 90 9.00 -6.23 3.00
C PHE A 90 7.53 -6.49 2.67
N LEU A 91 6.66 -5.62 3.17
CA LEU A 91 5.26 -5.56 2.78
C LEU A 91 5.10 -4.53 1.67
N VAL A 92 4.26 -4.88 0.71
CA VAL A 92 3.79 -4.02 -0.38
C VAL A 92 2.27 -4.07 -0.34
N PHE A 93 1.61 -2.92 -0.30
CA PHE A 93 0.16 -2.88 -0.41
C PHE A 93 -0.21 -2.49 -1.83
N LEU A 94 -1.19 -3.16 -2.42
CA LEU A 94 -1.69 -2.87 -3.76
C LEU A 94 -3.21 -2.90 -3.72
N ASP A 95 -3.85 -1.79 -4.01
CA ASP A 95 -5.30 -1.75 -4.06
C ASP A 95 -5.81 -2.57 -5.26
N SER A 96 -6.92 -3.28 -5.08
CA SER A 96 -7.42 -4.28 -6.04
C SER A 96 -7.93 -3.71 -7.37
N ASP A 97 -7.99 -2.40 -7.49
CA ASP A 97 -8.30 -1.64 -8.71
C ASP A 97 -7.07 -0.96 -9.34
N ASP A 98 -5.87 -1.13 -8.72
CA ASP A 98 -4.60 -0.60 -9.19
C ASP A 98 -3.70 -1.68 -9.82
N GLU A 99 -2.57 -1.28 -10.43
CA GLU A 99 -1.58 -2.15 -11.05
C GLU A 99 -0.17 -1.78 -10.61
N LEU A 100 0.71 -2.77 -10.46
CA LEU A 100 2.15 -2.51 -10.43
C LEU A 100 2.65 -2.14 -11.84
N THR A 101 3.54 -1.17 -11.92
CA THR A 101 4.19 -0.87 -13.21
C THR A 101 5.19 -1.98 -13.59
N PRO A 102 5.46 -2.20 -14.89
CA PRO A 102 6.47 -3.17 -15.32
C PRO A 102 7.81 -2.97 -14.63
N GLY A 103 8.35 -4.04 -14.04
CA GLY A 103 9.62 -4.07 -13.33
C GLY A 103 9.64 -3.30 -11.99
N ALA A 104 8.49 -3.00 -11.39
CA ALA A 104 8.42 -2.33 -10.09
C ALA A 104 9.09 -3.13 -8.97
N LEU A 105 8.79 -4.43 -8.88
CA LEU A 105 9.40 -5.31 -7.86
C LEU A 105 10.90 -5.52 -8.10
N ASP A 106 11.34 -5.61 -9.35
CA ASP A 106 12.77 -5.72 -9.67
C ASP A 106 13.56 -4.46 -9.28
N ARG A 107 12.99 -3.29 -9.52
CA ARG A 107 13.60 -2.02 -9.04
C ARG A 107 13.66 -1.98 -7.52
N ALA A 108 12.58 -2.36 -6.85
CA ALA A 108 12.51 -2.43 -5.40
C ALA A 108 13.51 -3.43 -4.82
N LYS A 109 13.67 -4.61 -5.45
CA LYS A 109 14.66 -5.63 -5.07
C LYS A 109 16.09 -5.10 -5.14
N ARG A 110 16.45 -4.46 -6.26
CA ARG A 110 17.77 -3.83 -6.40
C ARG A 110 18.00 -2.75 -5.37
N PHE A 111 17.01 -1.86 -5.19
CA PHE A 111 17.08 -0.79 -4.20
C PHE A 111 17.29 -1.32 -2.78
N ALA A 112 16.54 -2.35 -2.38
CA ALA A 112 16.69 -2.98 -1.06
C ALA A 112 18.08 -3.63 -0.88
N ALA A 113 18.64 -4.24 -1.92
CA ALA A 113 19.97 -4.84 -1.90
C ALA A 113 21.08 -3.78 -1.79
N GLU A 114 20.94 -2.65 -2.46
CA GLU A 114 21.87 -1.52 -2.43
C GLU A 114 21.76 -0.71 -1.13
N ASN A 115 20.63 -0.81 -0.41
CA ASN A 115 20.33 -0.06 0.81
C ASN A 115 19.86 -1.01 1.94
N PRO A 116 20.71 -1.90 2.47
CA PRO A 116 20.33 -2.97 3.39
C PRO A 116 19.74 -2.46 4.72
N ASP A 117 20.13 -1.26 5.16
CA ASP A 117 19.62 -0.63 6.38
C ASP A 117 18.28 0.10 6.17
N CYS A 118 17.85 0.26 4.93
CA CYS A 118 16.58 0.94 4.62
C CYS A 118 15.40 0.07 5.03
N GLN A 119 14.53 0.62 5.87
CA GLN A 119 13.36 -0.08 6.39
C GLN A 119 12.05 0.38 5.77
N PHE A 120 12.04 1.57 5.16
CA PHE A 120 10.88 2.21 4.58
C PHE A 120 11.30 2.99 3.33
N PHE A 121 10.80 2.57 2.18
CA PHE A 121 11.04 3.25 0.91
C PHE A 121 9.79 3.20 0.02
N PHE A 122 9.77 4.00 -1.03
CA PHE A 122 8.64 4.08 -1.93
C PHE A 122 9.09 4.35 -3.37
N GLN A 123 8.25 3.96 -4.30
CA GLN A 123 8.26 4.37 -5.69
C GLN A 123 7.07 5.29 -5.92
N LEU A 124 7.23 6.29 -6.80
CA LEU A 124 6.15 7.20 -7.12
C LEU A 124 5.02 6.46 -7.85
N MET A 125 3.80 6.89 -7.60
CA MET A 125 2.62 6.44 -8.33
C MET A 125 2.39 7.30 -9.58
N ARG A 126 1.62 6.77 -10.53
CA ARG A 126 0.99 7.55 -11.59
C ARG A 126 -0.51 7.39 -11.51
N ILE A 127 -1.25 8.48 -11.47
CA ILE A 127 -2.69 8.43 -11.62
C ILE A 127 -2.99 8.47 -13.11
N VAL A 128 -3.74 7.49 -13.59
CA VAL A 128 -4.11 7.35 -15.01
C VAL A 128 -5.63 7.29 -15.13
N ASN A 129 -6.15 7.79 -16.25
CA ASN A 129 -7.55 7.59 -16.60
C ASN A 129 -7.78 6.17 -17.18
N GLU A 130 -9.02 5.84 -17.52
CA GLU A 130 -9.38 4.54 -18.11
C GLU A 130 -8.64 4.23 -19.43
N SER A 131 -8.22 5.24 -20.17
CA SER A 131 -7.39 5.11 -21.39
C SER A 131 -5.89 5.02 -21.09
N ARG A 132 -5.48 4.86 -19.83
CA ARG A 132 -4.09 4.78 -19.34
C ARG A 132 -3.26 6.04 -19.61
N VAL A 133 -3.89 7.17 -19.84
CA VAL A 133 -3.22 8.46 -19.96
C VAL A 133 -2.95 8.99 -18.56
N THR A 134 -1.69 9.35 -18.28
CA THR A 134 -1.29 9.94 -17.00
C THR A 134 -1.96 11.30 -16.81
N VAL A 135 -2.74 11.44 -15.76
CA VAL A 135 -3.42 12.68 -15.37
C VAL A 135 -2.72 13.37 -14.20
N TYR A 136 -1.96 12.60 -13.40
CA TYR A 136 -1.15 13.14 -12.32
C TYR A 136 0.04 12.22 -12.01
N GLU A 137 1.19 12.83 -11.74
CA GLU A 137 2.39 12.16 -11.22
C GLU A 137 3.07 13.11 -10.22
N PRO A 138 3.29 12.70 -8.96
CA PRO A 138 3.95 13.55 -7.99
C PRO A 138 5.42 13.74 -8.37
N ILE A 139 5.97 14.92 -8.10
CA ILE A 139 7.37 15.23 -8.34
C ILE A 139 8.06 15.40 -6.99
N ILE A 140 8.92 14.45 -6.64
CA ILE A 140 9.77 14.50 -5.44
C ILE A 140 11.22 14.37 -5.90
N ARG A 141 12.05 15.37 -5.61
CA ARG A 141 13.43 15.47 -6.10
C ARG A 141 14.49 15.25 -5.04
N SER A 142 14.13 15.41 -3.77
CA SER A 142 15.07 15.33 -2.68
C SER A 142 14.46 14.76 -1.40
N ARG A 143 15.31 14.29 -0.49
CA ARG A 143 14.87 13.78 0.81
C ARG A 143 14.17 14.86 1.66
N HIS A 144 14.61 16.10 1.58
CA HIS A 144 13.95 17.23 2.26
C HIS A 144 12.54 17.49 1.74
N GLU A 145 12.32 17.31 0.44
CA GLU A 145 11.00 17.45 -0.16
C GLU A 145 10.05 16.36 0.33
N ILE A 146 10.53 15.14 0.54
CA ILE A 146 9.69 14.02 1.03
C ILE A 146 9.04 14.40 2.36
N ARG A 147 9.82 14.81 3.34
CA ARG A 147 9.32 15.17 4.67
C ARG A 147 8.29 16.29 4.60
N ARG A 148 8.63 17.38 3.91
CA ARG A 148 7.72 18.52 3.75
C ARG A 148 6.43 18.11 3.06
N THR A 149 6.54 17.42 1.92
CA THR A 149 5.37 17.01 1.14
C THR A 149 4.48 16.03 1.92
N LEU A 150 5.08 15.13 2.70
CA LEU A 150 4.34 14.21 3.55
C LEU A 150 3.65 14.92 4.72
N ALA A 151 4.24 15.99 5.25
CA ALA A 151 3.61 16.82 6.28
C ALA A 151 2.44 17.68 5.73
N GLU A 152 2.54 18.13 4.49
CA GLU A 152 1.52 18.95 3.82
C GLU A 152 0.38 18.09 3.18
N GLY A 153 0.63 16.79 2.93
CA GLY A 153 -0.35 15.90 2.30
C GLY A 153 0.20 14.49 2.11
N ASN A 154 -0.53 13.63 1.42
CA ASN A 154 -0.10 12.25 1.14
C ASN A 154 0.43 12.07 -0.29
N PRO A 155 1.73 12.20 -0.52
CA PRO A 155 2.33 11.90 -1.82
C PRO A 155 2.60 10.39 -2.02
N LEU A 156 2.48 9.61 -0.93
CA LEU A 156 2.77 8.18 -0.90
C LEU A 156 1.47 7.39 -0.97
N SER A 157 1.09 6.96 -2.16
CA SER A 157 0.00 6.00 -2.25
C SER A 157 0.38 4.69 -1.58
N CYS A 158 -0.60 4.03 -0.98
CA CYS A 158 -0.45 2.67 -0.46
C CYS A 158 0.19 1.74 -1.50
N SER A 159 -0.21 1.86 -2.76
CA SER A 159 0.24 1.02 -3.89
C SER A 159 1.68 1.27 -4.37
N GLY A 160 2.46 2.11 -3.70
CA GLY A 160 3.86 2.40 -4.05
C GLY A 160 4.83 2.25 -2.90
N VAL A 161 4.37 1.85 -1.72
CA VAL A 161 5.17 1.78 -0.49
C VAL A 161 5.72 0.38 -0.26
N TYR A 162 6.99 0.32 0.17
CA TYR A 162 7.72 -0.86 0.60
C TYR A 162 8.20 -0.63 2.03
N ILE A 163 7.71 -1.44 2.97
CA ILE A 163 8.03 -1.29 4.39
C ILE A 163 8.46 -2.63 4.99
N LYS A 164 9.54 -2.68 5.77
CA LYS A 164 9.91 -3.89 6.50
C LYS A 164 8.73 -4.35 7.36
N ARG A 165 8.40 -5.64 7.25
CA ARG A 165 7.28 -6.24 7.98
C ARG A 165 7.38 -5.99 9.48
N SER A 166 8.56 -6.12 10.07
CA SER A 166 8.78 -5.86 11.50
C SER A 166 8.47 -4.41 11.90
N LEU A 167 8.81 -3.44 11.05
CA LEU A 167 8.50 -2.02 11.25
C LEU A 167 6.99 -1.78 11.14
N PHE A 168 6.36 -2.27 10.07
CA PHE A 168 4.92 -2.09 9.87
C PHE A 168 4.09 -2.67 11.04
N LEU A 169 4.46 -3.84 11.53
CA LEU A 169 3.69 -4.50 12.62
C LEU A 169 3.71 -3.72 13.94
N ARG A 170 4.66 -2.79 14.15
CA ARG A 170 4.65 -1.89 15.30
C ARG A 170 3.69 -0.72 15.12
N HIS A 171 3.49 -0.26 13.88
CA HIS A 171 2.68 0.92 13.57
C HIS A 171 1.27 0.58 13.12
N LYS A 172 1.10 -0.37 12.21
CA LYS A 172 -0.16 -0.81 11.58
C LYS A 172 -1.04 0.36 11.09
N PHE A 173 -1.98 0.08 10.23
CA PHE A 173 -3.05 1.03 9.94
C PHE A 173 -3.98 1.15 11.13
N ASP A 174 -4.37 2.35 11.48
CA ASP A 174 -5.43 2.58 12.44
C ASP A 174 -6.78 2.24 11.77
N GLU A 175 -7.58 1.44 12.47
CA GLU A 175 -8.90 0.97 12.00
C GLU A 175 -10.03 1.92 12.41
N HIS A 176 -9.70 3.09 12.97
CA HIS A 176 -10.71 4.05 13.39
C HIS A 176 -11.50 4.60 12.18
N PRO A 177 -12.84 4.58 12.21
CA PRO A 177 -13.68 4.96 11.06
C PRO A 177 -13.46 6.39 10.55
N ALA A 178 -13.00 7.29 11.41
CA ALA A 178 -12.69 8.66 11.01
C ALA A 178 -11.51 8.75 10.02
N LEU A 179 -10.63 7.75 9.97
CA LEU A 179 -9.44 7.75 9.12
C LEU A 179 -9.68 7.15 7.73
N ILE A 180 -10.89 6.69 7.42
CA ILE A 180 -11.21 6.14 6.09
C ILE A 180 -10.83 7.15 5.00
N GLY A 181 -9.91 6.74 4.10
CA GLY A 181 -9.35 7.56 3.02
C GLY A 181 -8.16 8.45 3.43
N SER A 182 -7.64 8.29 4.65
CA SER A 182 -6.36 8.86 5.10
C SER A 182 -5.61 7.93 6.06
N GLU A 183 -6.04 6.67 6.15
CA GLU A 183 -5.44 5.66 6.99
C GLU A 183 -3.97 5.38 6.63
N ASP A 184 -3.65 5.46 5.36
CA ASP A 184 -2.31 5.31 4.82
C ASP A 184 -1.43 6.51 5.18
N TRP A 185 -1.91 7.73 4.93
CA TRP A 185 -1.20 8.95 5.30
C TRP A 185 -0.90 9.01 6.80
N HIS A 186 -1.89 8.72 7.65
CA HIS A 186 -1.73 8.63 9.09
C HIS A 186 -0.64 7.60 9.49
N CYS A 187 -0.65 6.42 8.87
CA CYS A 187 0.35 5.38 9.11
C CYS A 187 1.75 5.85 8.68
N TRP A 188 1.86 6.44 7.47
CA TRP A 188 3.15 6.87 6.92
C TRP A 188 3.78 8.00 7.74
N LEU A 189 2.99 8.92 8.28
CA LEU A 189 3.49 9.96 9.18
C LEU A 189 4.08 9.38 10.48
N ARG A 190 3.42 8.40 11.08
CA ARG A 190 3.93 7.71 12.29
C ARG A 190 5.21 6.93 12.00
N VAL A 191 5.26 6.23 10.88
CA VAL A 191 6.46 5.50 10.45
C VAL A 191 7.59 6.46 10.12
N ALA A 192 7.32 7.53 9.39
CA ALA A 192 8.32 8.51 8.95
C ALA A 192 8.95 9.28 10.12
N ALA A 193 8.23 9.44 11.21
CA ALA A 193 8.76 10.05 12.44
C ALA A 193 9.90 9.23 13.10
N GLU A 194 9.94 7.92 12.84
CA GLU A 194 11.01 7.03 13.32
C GLU A 194 12.00 6.66 12.21
N HIS A 195 11.51 6.49 10.99
CA HIS A 195 12.26 6.03 9.83
C HIS A 195 11.84 6.81 8.58
N GLU A 196 12.60 7.86 8.26
CA GLU A 196 12.31 8.63 7.04
C GLU A 196 12.27 7.74 5.80
N PRO A 197 11.24 7.89 4.93
CA PRO A 197 11.14 7.13 3.71
C PRO A 197 12.23 7.51 2.71
N SER A 198 12.73 6.54 1.97
CA SER A 198 13.68 6.74 0.88
C SER A 198 12.97 6.59 -0.47
N LEU A 199 13.34 7.43 -1.44
CA LEU A 199 12.80 7.32 -2.80
C LEU A 199 13.59 6.25 -3.59
N CYS A 200 12.89 5.19 -4.00
CA CYS A 200 13.36 4.26 -5.00
C CYS A 200 12.97 4.80 -6.39
N PRO A 201 13.92 5.04 -7.31
CA PRO A 201 13.62 5.63 -8.60
C PRO A 201 12.64 4.81 -9.46
N GLY A 202 11.81 5.50 -10.23
CA GLY A 202 10.82 4.93 -11.14
C GLY A 202 9.41 4.85 -10.55
N ALA A 203 8.43 4.67 -11.42
CA ALA A 203 7.04 4.52 -11.01
C ALA A 203 6.80 3.11 -10.45
N GLY A 204 6.11 3.00 -9.32
CA GLY A 204 5.77 1.73 -8.66
C GLY A 204 4.40 1.20 -9.05
N ALA A 205 3.42 2.08 -9.16
CA ALA A 205 2.04 1.70 -9.41
C ALA A 205 1.33 2.67 -10.35
N LEU A 206 0.34 2.13 -11.08
CA LEU A 206 -0.68 2.88 -11.78
C LEU A 206 -1.95 2.87 -10.94
N ILE A 207 -2.42 4.05 -10.60
CA ILE A 207 -3.67 4.27 -9.87
C ILE A 207 -4.73 4.71 -10.88
N PHE A 208 -5.80 3.93 -11.00
CA PHE A 208 -6.84 4.24 -11.96
C PHE A 208 -7.84 5.24 -11.39
N ASP A 209 -7.99 6.37 -12.09
CA ASP A 209 -9.02 7.36 -11.77
C ASP A 209 -10.34 6.95 -12.44
N HIS A 210 -11.23 6.37 -11.64
CA HIS A 210 -12.56 5.94 -12.08
C HIS A 210 -13.64 6.43 -11.10
N GLY A 211 -14.89 6.57 -11.60
CA GLY A 211 -15.98 7.19 -10.84
C GLY A 211 -16.41 6.46 -9.56
N SER A 212 -15.97 5.21 -9.34
CA SER A 212 -16.25 4.41 -8.14
C SER A 212 -15.16 4.47 -7.06
N ARG A 213 -14.17 5.38 -7.20
CA ARG A 213 -13.17 5.60 -6.14
C ARG A 213 -13.82 6.13 -4.87
N THR A 214 -13.44 5.57 -3.72
CA THR A 214 -13.94 5.96 -2.40
C THR A 214 -13.80 7.47 -2.15
N MET A 215 -12.71 8.09 -2.62
CA MET A 215 -12.45 9.52 -2.41
C MET A 215 -13.31 10.44 -3.27
N ALA A 216 -13.83 9.98 -4.42
CA ALA A 216 -14.67 10.78 -5.31
C ALA A 216 -16.05 11.11 -4.70
N SER A 217 -16.53 10.30 -3.76
CA SER A 217 -17.85 10.43 -3.13
C SER A 217 -17.81 10.86 -1.66
N TYR A 218 -16.62 11.27 -1.13
CA TYR A 218 -16.47 11.52 0.30
C TYR A 218 -17.03 12.89 0.70
N PRO A 219 -18.04 12.98 1.61
CA PRO A 219 -18.63 14.26 2.04
C PRO A 219 -17.61 15.14 2.78
N TRP A 220 -17.61 16.42 2.50
CA TRP A 220 -16.69 17.38 3.12
C TRP A 220 -16.80 17.43 4.68
N GLN A 221 -18.00 17.19 5.24
CA GLN A 221 -18.20 17.13 6.70
C GLN A 221 -17.40 15.98 7.35
N GLN A 222 -17.15 14.91 6.62
CA GLN A 222 -16.31 13.82 7.11
C GLN A 222 -14.82 14.20 7.01
N ALA A 223 -14.44 15.10 6.11
CA ALA A 223 -13.07 15.59 6.01
C ALA A 223 -12.64 16.33 7.30
N GLU A 224 -13.50 17.16 7.91
CA GLU A 224 -13.20 17.83 9.16
C GLU A 224 -12.95 16.84 10.31
N ARG A 225 -13.83 15.85 10.47
CA ARG A 225 -13.68 14.82 11.52
C ARG A 225 -12.41 14.01 11.33
N ARG A 226 -12.11 13.66 10.09
CA ARG A 226 -10.88 12.93 9.71
C ARG A 226 -9.66 13.75 10.07
N PHE A 227 -9.61 15.02 9.67
CA PHE A 227 -8.50 15.89 9.94
C PHE A 227 -8.29 16.15 11.43
N ALA A 228 -9.40 16.35 12.17
CA ALA A 228 -9.35 16.54 13.62
C ALA A 228 -8.80 15.28 14.33
N HIS A 229 -9.27 14.08 13.96
CA HIS A 229 -8.79 12.83 14.54
C HIS A 229 -7.31 12.59 14.21
N LEU A 230 -6.94 12.72 12.93
CA LEU A 230 -5.56 12.56 12.45
C LEU A 230 -4.61 13.51 13.20
N THR A 231 -4.96 14.80 13.28
CA THR A 231 -4.14 15.80 13.95
C THR A 231 -4.01 15.52 15.45
N ALA A 232 -5.12 15.18 16.12
CA ALA A 232 -5.11 14.88 17.55
C ALA A 232 -4.19 13.71 17.89
N ASP A 233 -4.29 12.60 17.13
CA ASP A 233 -3.46 11.42 17.35
C ASP A 233 -1.98 11.69 17.05
N LEU A 234 -1.66 12.30 15.92
CA LEU A 234 -0.29 12.61 15.53
C LEU A 234 0.39 13.59 16.50
N MET A 235 -0.34 14.57 17.00
CA MET A 235 0.19 15.56 17.96
C MET A 235 0.29 15.03 19.38
N ALA A 236 -0.42 13.96 19.72
CA ALA A 236 -0.28 13.29 21.01
C ALA A 236 1.07 12.55 21.16
N SER A 237 1.63 12.05 20.05
CA SER A 237 2.93 11.39 20.05
C SER A 237 4.08 12.41 19.93
N PRO A 238 5.07 12.42 20.87
CA PRO A 238 6.21 13.33 20.77
C PRO A 238 6.97 13.22 19.45
N SER A 239 7.23 11.99 18.97
CA SER A 239 8.00 11.75 17.75
C SER A 239 7.31 12.31 16.50
N THR A 240 6.00 12.11 16.34
CA THR A 240 5.25 12.64 15.21
C THR A 240 5.08 14.16 15.30
N ARG A 241 4.86 14.68 16.51
CA ARG A 241 4.82 16.14 16.73
C ARG A 241 6.14 16.78 16.33
N ASP A 242 7.29 16.25 16.78
CA ASP A 242 8.61 16.79 16.47
C ASP A 242 8.94 16.63 14.96
N TYR A 243 8.42 15.59 14.32
CA TYR A 243 8.52 15.42 12.88
C TYR A 243 7.74 16.49 12.10
N LEU A 244 6.57 16.90 12.56
CA LEU A 244 5.67 17.85 11.90
C LEU A 244 5.92 19.31 12.26
N THR A 245 6.47 19.63 13.44
CA THR A 245 6.62 21.02 13.95
C THR A 245 7.41 21.98 13.07
N PRO A 246 8.37 21.56 12.20
CA PRO A 246 9.03 22.49 11.28
C PRO A 246 8.14 23.07 10.17
N TYR A 247 6.91 22.59 10.03
CA TYR A 247 5.96 22.92 8.97
C TYR A 247 4.60 23.30 9.57
#